data_3489a4c1aa78615d0f1f967ac7f2256f
#
_entry.id   3489a4c1aa78615d0f1f967ac7f2256f
#
_cell.length_a   1.000
_cell.length_b   1.000
_cell.length_c   1.000
_cell.angle_alpha   90.00
_cell.angle_beta   90.00
_cell.angle_gamma   90.00
#
_symmetry.space_group_name_H-M   'P 1'
#
loop_
_entity.id
_entity.type
_entity.pdbx_description
1 polymer ?
#
loop_
_entity_poly.entity_id
_entity_poly.type
_entity_poly.pdbx_seq_one_letter_code
_entity_poly.pdbx_strand_id
1 'polypeptide(L)'
;MIILDSARKHGISDYEMLKLIANPYVVYEFENDLGKLLYLGFDSKARAIEVITDIGKSGQEFVIHADYITKNYERILKEAL
;
A
#
# COMPACT_ATOMS: atom_id res chain seq x y z
N MET A 1 -9.07 -6.48 8.08
CA MET A 1 -8.70 -6.06 6.72
C MET A 1 -8.68 -7.27 5.79
N ILE A 2 -9.24 -7.15 4.60
CA ILE A 2 -9.31 -8.24 3.63
C ILE A 2 -8.30 -7.98 2.52
N ILE A 3 -7.46 -8.97 2.21
CA ILE A 3 -6.47 -8.86 1.13
C ILE A 3 -7.05 -9.54 -0.10
N LEU A 4 -7.25 -8.77 -1.17
CA LEU A 4 -7.77 -9.32 -2.43
C LEU A 4 -6.67 -10.04 -3.21
N ASP A 5 -7.05 -11.01 -4.03
CA ASP A 5 -6.09 -11.76 -4.85
C ASP A 5 -5.30 -10.84 -5.78
N SER A 6 -5.93 -9.76 -6.27
CA SER A 6 -5.23 -8.79 -7.12
C SER A 6 -4.02 -8.17 -6.44
N ALA A 7 -4.04 -8.06 -5.10
CA ALA A 7 -2.91 -7.52 -4.34
C ALA A 7 -1.74 -8.51 -4.24
N ARG A 8 -1.98 -9.80 -4.47
CA ARG A 8 -0.98 -10.85 -4.30
C ARG A 8 -0.16 -11.14 -5.56
N LYS A 9 -0.56 -10.59 -6.70
CA LYS A 9 0.03 -10.98 -8.00
C LYS A 9 1.49 -10.57 -8.20
N HIS A 10 1.99 -9.61 -7.44
CA HIS A 10 3.37 -9.14 -7.57
C HIS A 10 4.32 -9.74 -6.52
N GLY A 11 3.88 -10.72 -5.77
CA GLY A 11 4.74 -11.48 -4.87
C GLY A 11 5.02 -10.85 -3.51
N ILE A 12 4.33 -9.76 -3.16
CA ILE A 12 4.42 -9.21 -1.80
C ILE A 12 3.56 -10.08 -0.89
N SER A 13 4.12 -10.58 0.22
CA SER A 13 3.39 -11.44 1.13
C SER A 13 2.35 -10.66 1.94
N ASP A 14 1.32 -11.38 2.41
CA ASP A 14 0.31 -10.79 3.29
C ASP A 14 0.96 -10.17 4.53
N TYR A 15 1.96 -10.85 5.09
CA TYR A 15 2.70 -10.35 6.25
C TYR A 15 3.32 -8.98 5.98
N GLU A 16 4.00 -8.84 4.84
CA GLU A 16 4.65 -7.56 4.50
C GLU A 16 3.64 -6.46 4.23
N MET A 17 2.51 -6.79 3.59
CA MET A 17 1.44 -5.82 3.37
C MET A 17 0.90 -5.29 4.69
N LEU A 18 0.54 -6.18 5.61
CA LEU A 18 -0.06 -5.81 6.89
C LEU A 18 0.94 -5.08 7.78
N LYS A 19 2.21 -5.48 7.73
CA LYS A 19 3.26 -4.81 8.47
C LYS A 19 3.46 -3.38 7.99
N LEU A 20 3.45 -3.16 6.68
CA LEU A 20 3.56 -1.82 6.12
C LEU A 20 2.37 -0.95 6.53
N ILE A 21 1.16 -1.49 6.43
CA ILE A 21 -0.05 -0.74 6.80
C ILE A 21 -0.02 -0.33 8.27
N ALA A 22 0.50 -1.21 9.14
CA ALA A 22 0.59 -0.92 10.57
C ALA A 22 1.68 0.11 10.89
N ASN A 23 2.72 0.21 10.07
CA ASN A 23 3.86 1.09 10.32
C ASN A 23 4.41 1.68 9.02
N PRO A 24 3.64 2.51 8.34
CA PRO A 24 4.05 3.07 7.04
C PRO A 24 5.09 4.17 7.21
N TYR A 25 5.89 4.38 6.18
CA TYR A 25 6.76 5.53 6.09
C TYR A 25 5.97 6.76 5.62
N VAL A 26 5.07 6.55 4.64
CA VAL A 26 4.20 7.59 4.09
C VAL A 26 2.81 7.01 3.90
N VAL A 27 1.78 7.79 4.24
CA VAL A 27 0.39 7.50 3.87
C VAL A 27 -0.12 8.67 3.05
N TYR A 28 -0.74 8.37 1.93
CA TYR A 28 -1.29 9.38 1.02
C TYR A 28 -2.73 9.01 0.67
N GLU A 29 -3.66 9.94 0.85
CA GLU A 29 -5.05 9.74 0.42
C GLU A 29 -5.23 10.28 -0.99
N PHE A 30 -5.86 9.51 -1.87
CA PHE A 30 -6.11 9.96 -3.24
C PHE A 30 -7.20 11.03 -3.25
N GLU A 31 -6.91 12.19 -3.85
CA GLU A 31 -7.80 13.34 -3.84
C GLU A 31 -9.14 13.07 -4.53
N ASN A 32 -9.10 12.31 -5.62
CA ASN A 32 -10.30 12.05 -6.44
C ASN A 32 -10.98 10.72 -6.11
N ASP A 33 -10.56 10.05 -5.04
CA ASP A 33 -11.07 8.73 -4.69
C ASP A 33 -10.99 8.56 -3.17
N LEU A 34 -11.91 9.24 -2.48
CA LEU A 34 -11.94 9.23 -1.02
C LEU A 34 -12.09 7.81 -0.47
N GLY A 35 -11.34 7.52 0.57
CA GLY A 35 -11.30 6.17 1.14
C GLY A 35 -10.23 5.28 0.54
N LYS A 36 -9.55 5.73 -0.51
CA LYS A 36 -8.44 5.01 -1.13
C LYS A 36 -7.12 5.58 -0.61
N LEU A 37 -6.30 4.72 -0.01
CA LEU A 37 -5.06 5.11 0.64
C LEU A 37 -3.87 4.39 0.01
N LEU A 38 -2.79 5.16 -0.17
CA LEU A 38 -1.50 4.65 -0.61
C LEU A 38 -0.57 4.60 0.61
N TYR A 39 0.00 3.42 0.86
CA TYR A 39 1.00 3.23 1.90
C TYR A 39 2.33 2.95 1.23
N LEU A 40 3.36 3.70 1.60
CA LEU A 40 4.72 3.50 1.08
C LEU A 40 5.68 3.24 2.22
N GLY A 41 6.65 2.39 1.99
CA GLY A 41 7.67 2.07 2.95
C GLY A 41 8.57 0.96 2.45
N PHE A 42 9.05 0.13 3.37
CA PHE A 42 10.05 -0.88 3.06
C PHE A 42 9.63 -2.23 3.62
N ASP A 43 9.95 -3.30 2.88
CA ASP A 43 9.73 -4.65 3.36
C ASP A 43 10.86 -5.04 4.34
N SER A 44 10.80 -6.27 4.84
CA SER A 44 11.78 -6.77 5.83
C SER A 44 13.20 -6.84 5.28
N LYS A 45 13.38 -6.80 3.96
CA LYS A 45 14.69 -6.78 3.30
C LYS A 45 15.09 -5.38 2.84
N ALA A 46 14.42 -4.35 3.36
CA ALA A 46 14.66 -2.94 3.03
C ALA A 46 14.40 -2.59 1.56
N ARG A 47 13.55 -3.36 0.87
CA ARG A 47 13.12 -3.03 -0.48
C ARG A 47 11.89 -2.15 -0.42
N ALA A 48 11.88 -1.08 -1.21
CA ALA A 48 10.74 -0.16 -1.24
C ALA A 48 9.51 -0.86 -1.83
N ILE A 49 8.37 -0.75 -1.14
CA ILE A 49 7.10 -1.33 -1.55
C ILE A 49 5.97 -0.32 -1.44
N GLU A 50 4.92 -0.57 -2.22
CA GLU A 50 3.71 0.23 -2.24
C GLU A 50 2.50 -0.67 -1.99
N VAL A 51 1.56 -0.20 -1.18
CA VAL A 51 0.31 -0.92 -0.91
C VAL A 51 -0.83 0.08 -1.02
N ILE A 52 -1.90 -0.30 -1.70
CA ILE A 52 -3.10 0.52 -1.83
C ILE A 52 -4.26 -0.21 -1.19
N THR A 53 -4.99 0.50 -0.33
CA THR A 53 -6.22 0.00 0.28
C THR A 53 -7.40 0.83 -0.18
N ASP A 54 -8.59 0.26 -0.07
CA ASP A 54 -9.84 0.95 -0.37
C ASP A 54 -10.86 0.59 0.70
N ILE A 55 -11.59 1.58 1.17
CA ILE A 55 -12.66 1.37 2.15
C ILE A 55 -13.97 1.24 1.39
N GLY A 56 -14.58 0.06 1.47
CA GLY A 56 -15.88 -0.18 0.85
C GLY A 56 -17.02 0.54 1.56
N LYS A 57 -18.20 0.51 0.93
CA LYS A 57 -19.39 1.18 1.47
C LYS A 57 -19.78 0.71 2.86
N SER A 58 -19.47 -0.53 3.21
CA SER A 58 -19.74 -1.09 4.54
C SER A 58 -18.76 -0.66 5.60
N GLY A 59 -17.72 0.08 5.23
CA GLY A 59 -16.61 0.42 6.11
C GLY A 59 -15.51 -0.63 6.15
N GLN A 60 -15.67 -1.74 5.44
CA GLN A 60 -14.64 -2.78 5.34
C GLN A 60 -13.49 -2.30 4.47
N GLU A 61 -12.27 -2.40 4.98
CA GLU A 61 -11.07 -2.03 4.23
C GLU A 61 -10.48 -3.24 3.50
N PHE A 62 -10.12 -3.02 2.24
CA PHE A 62 -9.56 -4.05 1.37
C PHE A 62 -8.18 -3.62 0.89
N VAL A 63 -7.22 -4.55 0.88
CA VAL A 63 -5.96 -4.34 0.16
C VAL A 63 -6.22 -4.71 -1.30
N ILE A 64 -6.12 -3.74 -2.20
CA ILE A 64 -6.45 -3.93 -3.62
C ILE A 64 -5.21 -4.02 -4.50
N HIS A 65 -4.05 -3.57 -4.01
CA HIS A 65 -2.80 -3.56 -4.78
C HIS A 65 -1.60 -3.59 -3.83
N ALA A 66 -0.59 -4.34 -4.20
CA ALA A 66 0.72 -4.32 -3.56
C ALA A 66 1.79 -4.68 -4.58
N ASP A 67 2.90 -3.94 -4.57
CA ASP A 67 4.00 -4.16 -5.50
C ASP A 67 5.28 -3.56 -4.93
N TYR A 68 6.42 -3.92 -5.53
CA TYR A 68 7.63 -3.15 -5.35
C TYR A 68 7.41 -1.77 -5.95
N ILE A 69 8.04 -0.75 -5.38
CA ILE A 69 7.71 0.62 -5.74
C ILE A 69 7.78 0.87 -7.24
N THR A 70 6.73 1.48 -7.78
CA THR A 70 6.63 1.82 -9.19
C THR A 70 6.97 3.29 -9.40
N LYS A 71 7.20 3.66 -10.66
CA LYS A 71 7.50 5.05 -11.02
C LYS A 71 6.36 6.01 -10.65
N ASN A 72 5.13 5.50 -10.57
CA ASN A 72 3.98 6.31 -10.20
C ASN A 72 4.13 6.92 -8.81
N TYR A 73 4.77 6.21 -7.88
CA TYR A 73 4.82 6.59 -6.46
C TYR A 73 6.22 6.78 -5.90
N GLU A 74 7.25 6.46 -6.68
CA GLU A 74 8.65 6.55 -6.24
C GLU A 74 9.00 7.95 -5.74
N ARG A 75 8.53 8.98 -6.44
CA ARG A 75 8.82 10.36 -6.07
C ARG A 75 8.25 10.72 -4.70
N ILE A 76 7.03 10.26 -4.40
CA ILE A 76 6.39 10.54 -3.11
C ILE A 76 7.25 9.99 -1.98
N LEU A 77 7.75 8.76 -2.14
CA LEU A 77 8.62 8.17 -1.12
C LEU A 77 9.94 8.92 -1.00
N LYS A 78 10.57 9.26 -2.11
CA LYS A 78 11.84 10.00 -2.11
C LYS A 78 11.73 11.35 -1.42
N GLU A 79 10.64 12.06 -1.65
CA GLU A 79 10.43 13.37 -1.02
C GLU A 79 10.21 13.27 0.49
N ALA A 80 9.79 12.11 0.98
CA ALA A 80 9.55 11.87 2.40
C ALA A 80 10.81 11.39 3.14
N LEU A 81 11.82 10.96 2.43
CA LEU A 81 13.06 10.43 3.07
C LEU A 81 13.99 11.53 3.58
#